data_543ee043628d0f96dcfe997ab4876383
#
_entry.id   543ee043628d0f96dcfe997ab4876383
#
_cell.length_a   1.000
_cell.length_b   1.000
_cell.length_c   1.000
_cell.angle_alpha   90.00
_cell.angle_beta   90.00
_cell.angle_gamma   90.00
#
_symmetry.space_group_name_H-M   'P 1'
#
loop_
_entity.id
_entity.type
_entity.pdbx_description
1 polymer ?
#
loop_
_entity_poly.entity_id
_entity_poly.type
_entity_poly.pdbx_seq_one_letter_code
_entity_poly.pdbx_strand_id
1 'polypeptide(L)'
;MQPRTQSKQARAHAKADAWSEGSSRENELSLTVRKMMKQYFKDLDGEKPCAIYNMVVNCIEKPMLEVVMYHAQGNQTRAADLLGINRNTLRKKLQEHGID
;
A
#
# COMPACT_ATOMS: atom_id res chain seq x y z
N MET A 1 -12.93 -20.96 -24.00
CA MET A 1 -12.83 -21.07 -23.28
C MET A 1 -12.75 -20.15 -22.32
N GLN A 2 -13.13 -19.91 -21.46
CA GLN A 2 -13.06 -19.05 -20.74
C GLN A 2 -12.71 -19.11 -19.63
N PRO A 3 -12.44 -18.54 -19.21
CA PRO A 3 -11.63 -18.63 -18.37
C PRO A 3 -11.84 -18.56 -16.98
N ARG A 4 -11.34 -19.47 -16.30
CA ARG A 4 -11.36 -19.44 -14.98
C ARG A 4 -10.49 -18.41 -14.45
N THR A 5 -9.46 -18.00 -15.09
CA THR A 5 -8.57 -16.96 -14.66
C THR A 5 -9.28 -15.64 -14.55
N GLN A 6 -10.21 -15.38 -15.42
CA GLN A 6 -10.97 -14.18 -15.34
C GLN A 6 -11.78 -14.08 -14.08
N SER A 7 -12.29 -15.19 -13.63
CA SER A 7 -13.06 -15.25 -12.43
C SER A 7 -12.23 -14.86 -11.22
N LYS A 8 -11.01 -15.35 -11.17
CA LYS A 8 -10.10 -15.02 -10.09
C LYS A 8 -9.74 -13.56 -10.09
N GLN A 9 -9.48 -13.02 -11.26
CA GLN A 9 -9.14 -11.61 -11.37
C GLN A 9 -10.29 -10.73 -10.96
N ALA A 10 -11.51 -11.11 -11.31
CA ALA A 10 -12.67 -10.34 -10.95
C ALA A 10 -12.82 -10.30 -9.43
N ARG A 11 -12.56 -11.39 -8.76
CA ARG A 11 -12.66 -11.41 -7.31
C ARG A 11 -11.58 -10.56 -6.65
N ALA A 12 -10.38 -10.59 -7.21
CA ALA A 12 -9.28 -9.78 -6.69
C ALA A 12 -9.58 -8.30 -6.85
N HIS A 13 -10.14 -7.92 -8.00
CA HIS A 13 -10.51 -6.53 -8.22
C HIS A 13 -11.63 -6.08 -7.30
N ALA A 14 -12.60 -6.95 -7.05
CA ALA A 14 -13.68 -6.61 -6.16
C ALA A 14 -13.17 -6.34 -4.76
N LYS A 15 -12.19 -7.13 -4.30
CA LYS A 15 -11.61 -6.90 -2.99
C LYS A 15 -10.81 -5.60 -2.96
N ALA A 16 -10.09 -5.32 -4.03
CA ALA A 16 -9.34 -4.08 -4.11
C ALA A 16 -10.27 -2.88 -4.11
N ASP A 17 -11.39 -2.98 -4.81
CA ASP A 17 -12.34 -1.89 -4.86
C ASP A 17 -12.95 -1.59 -3.50
N ALA A 18 -13.11 -2.62 -2.67
CA ALA A 18 -13.63 -2.43 -1.32
C ALA A 18 -12.65 -1.61 -0.48
N TRP A 19 -11.37 -1.67 -0.81
CA TRP A 19 -10.37 -0.88 -0.10
C TRP A 19 -10.28 0.54 -0.62
N SER A 20 -10.55 0.75 -1.89
CA SER A 20 -10.24 2.02 -2.49
C SER A 20 -11.31 3.06 -2.21
N GLU A 21 -12.43 3.00 -2.80
CA GLU A 21 -13.28 4.09 -2.57
C GLU A 21 -14.65 3.80 -2.95
N GLY A 22 -15.55 4.64 -2.92
CA GLY A 22 -16.89 4.41 -3.28
C GLY A 22 -17.65 3.60 -2.25
N SER A 23 -17.01 3.20 -1.21
CA SER A 23 -17.65 2.43 -0.17
C SER A 23 -18.27 3.39 0.84
N SER A 24 -19.45 3.10 1.30
CA SER A 24 -20.08 3.93 2.31
C SER A 24 -19.41 3.76 3.66
N ARG A 25 -18.56 2.72 3.80
CA ARG A 25 -17.83 2.51 5.02
C ARG A 25 -16.37 2.64 4.78
N GLU A 26 -15.66 3.31 5.65
CA GLU A 26 -14.22 3.34 5.56
C GLU A 26 -13.68 2.04 6.10
N ASN A 27 -12.61 1.53 5.50
CA ASN A 27 -11.92 0.37 6.02
C ASN A 27 -11.00 0.80 7.15
N GLU A 28 -10.41 -0.18 7.82
CA GLU A 28 -9.55 0.08 8.97
C GLU A 28 -8.35 0.94 8.63
N LEU A 29 -7.77 0.73 7.47
CA LEU A 29 -6.61 1.49 7.07
C LEU A 29 -6.96 2.96 6.90
N SER A 30 -8.05 3.24 6.22
CA SER A 30 -8.49 4.62 6.02
C SER A 30 -8.75 5.31 7.34
N LEU A 31 -9.42 4.61 8.25
CA LEU A 31 -9.72 5.17 9.55
C LEU A 31 -8.45 5.47 10.33
N THR A 32 -7.49 4.58 10.28
CA THR A 32 -6.23 4.76 10.98
C THR A 32 -5.48 5.96 10.42
N VAL A 33 -5.41 6.08 9.10
CA VAL A 33 -4.72 7.21 8.48
C VAL A 33 -5.39 8.52 8.85
N ARG A 34 -6.72 8.54 8.82
CA ARG A 34 -7.47 9.75 9.17
C ARG A 34 -7.18 10.16 10.60
N LYS A 35 -7.21 9.22 11.50
CA LYS A 35 -6.94 9.46 12.91
C LYS A 35 -5.54 9.98 13.14
N MET A 36 -4.56 9.35 12.50
CA MET A 36 -3.18 9.75 12.66
C MET A 36 -2.91 11.12 12.06
N MET A 37 -3.57 11.45 10.95
CA MET A 37 -3.40 12.77 10.35
C MET A 37 -3.97 13.86 11.24
N LYS A 38 -5.11 13.60 11.85
CA LYS A 38 -5.67 14.58 12.78
C LYS A 38 -4.73 14.83 13.97
N GLN A 39 -4.16 13.76 14.47
CA GLN A 39 -3.22 13.86 15.58
C GLN A 39 -1.96 14.62 15.17
N TYR A 40 -1.49 14.35 13.95
CA TYR A 40 -0.31 15.02 13.42
C TYR A 40 -0.50 16.55 13.42
N PHE A 41 -1.63 17.02 12.89
CA PHE A 41 -1.88 18.45 12.85
C PHE A 41 -2.04 19.05 14.24
N LYS A 42 -2.58 18.28 15.16
CA LYS A 42 -2.73 18.73 16.52
C LYS A 42 -1.35 18.88 17.17
N ASP A 43 -0.48 17.91 16.94
CA ASP A 43 0.86 17.92 17.50
C ASP A 43 1.73 19.02 16.93
N LEU A 44 1.44 19.46 15.71
CA LEU A 44 2.19 20.55 15.10
C LEU A 44 1.99 21.85 15.87
N ASP A 45 0.81 22.01 16.45
CA ASP A 45 0.50 23.18 17.26
C ASP A 45 0.84 24.48 16.53
N GLY A 46 0.38 24.58 15.31
CA GLY A 46 0.58 25.81 14.54
C GLY A 46 1.83 25.84 13.69
N GLU A 47 2.70 24.87 13.84
CA GLU A 47 3.90 24.82 13.02
C GLU A 47 3.55 24.34 11.61
N LYS A 48 4.41 24.69 10.68
CA LYS A 48 4.17 24.36 9.30
C LYS A 48 4.41 22.87 9.02
N PRO A 49 3.45 22.19 8.40
CA PRO A 49 3.68 20.78 8.06
C PRO A 49 4.72 20.66 6.95
N CYS A 50 5.35 19.51 6.89
CA CYS A 50 6.39 19.26 5.90
C CYS A 50 6.28 17.85 5.33
N ALA A 51 6.27 17.77 4.00
CA ALA A 51 6.33 16.49 3.30
C ALA A 51 5.36 15.42 3.79
N ILE A 52 4.13 15.83 4.05
CA ILE A 52 3.10 14.91 4.55
C ILE A 52 2.91 13.70 3.64
N TYR A 53 2.86 13.94 2.34
CA TYR A 53 2.62 12.85 1.40
C TYR A 53 3.66 11.75 1.54
N ASN A 54 4.93 12.13 1.51
CA ASN A 54 6.00 11.15 1.62
C ASN A 54 6.00 10.46 2.97
N MET A 55 5.71 11.20 4.01
CA MET A 55 5.66 10.66 5.35
C MET A 55 4.63 9.55 5.46
N VAL A 56 3.42 9.82 5.00
CA VAL A 56 2.33 8.85 5.10
C VAL A 56 2.56 7.67 4.17
N VAL A 57 2.95 7.95 2.93
CA VAL A 57 3.16 6.88 1.95
C VAL A 57 4.26 5.94 2.41
N ASN A 58 5.35 6.47 2.94
CA ASN A 58 6.44 5.62 3.41
C ASN A 58 6.02 4.75 4.59
N CYS A 59 5.19 5.28 5.46
CA CYS A 59 4.69 4.49 6.59
C CYS A 59 3.84 3.32 6.14
N ILE A 60 3.13 3.49 5.04
CA ILE A 60 2.27 2.42 4.51
C ILE A 60 3.07 1.46 3.65
N GLU A 61 4.02 2.00 2.88
CA GLU A 61 4.79 1.18 1.95
C GLU A 61 5.63 0.12 2.64
N LYS A 62 6.29 0.49 3.72
CA LYS A 62 7.22 -0.45 4.34
C LYS A 62 6.55 -1.75 4.78
N PRO A 63 5.50 -1.71 5.60
CA PRO A 63 4.86 -2.97 6.00
C PRO A 63 4.24 -3.71 4.82
N MET A 64 3.73 -2.97 3.83
CA MET A 64 3.17 -3.60 2.65
C MET A 64 4.23 -4.38 1.89
N LEU A 65 5.39 -3.76 1.68
CA LEU A 65 6.48 -4.41 0.96
C LEU A 65 7.02 -5.61 1.72
N GLU A 66 7.13 -5.49 3.03
CA GLU A 66 7.63 -6.59 3.84
C GLU A 66 6.73 -7.83 3.74
N VAL A 67 5.43 -7.63 3.82
CA VAL A 67 4.50 -8.73 3.74
C VAL A 67 4.50 -9.35 2.35
N VAL A 68 4.51 -8.52 1.31
CA VAL A 68 4.51 -9.04 -0.05
C VAL A 68 5.81 -9.78 -0.37
N MET A 69 6.95 -9.26 0.10
CA MET A 69 8.22 -9.96 -0.11
C MET A 69 8.23 -11.31 0.59
N TYR A 70 7.62 -11.38 1.75
CA TYR A 70 7.51 -12.63 2.46
C TYR A 70 6.70 -13.65 1.64
N HIS A 71 5.56 -13.22 1.12
CA HIS A 71 4.73 -14.11 0.31
C HIS A 71 5.39 -14.47 -1.02
N ALA A 72 6.24 -13.60 -1.53
CA ALA A 72 6.98 -13.88 -2.76
C ALA A 72 8.25 -14.68 -2.50
N GLN A 73 8.50 -14.99 -1.23
CA GLN A 73 9.67 -15.76 -0.82
C GLN A 73 10.98 -15.14 -1.30
N GLY A 74 11.04 -13.82 -1.23
CA GLY A 74 12.23 -13.08 -1.60
C GLY A 74 12.40 -12.86 -3.10
N ASN A 75 11.47 -13.34 -3.90
CA ASN A 75 11.57 -13.20 -5.35
C ASN A 75 11.01 -11.85 -5.79
N GLN A 76 11.88 -10.94 -6.17
CA GLN A 76 11.49 -9.58 -6.52
C GLN A 76 10.59 -9.51 -7.76
N THR A 77 10.84 -10.36 -8.73
CA THR A 77 10.00 -10.40 -9.94
C THR A 77 8.58 -10.78 -9.57
N ARG A 78 8.44 -11.79 -8.73
CA ARG A 78 7.12 -12.24 -8.29
C ARG A 78 6.45 -11.18 -7.43
N ALA A 79 7.22 -10.55 -6.55
CA ALA A 79 6.67 -9.51 -5.68
C ALA A 79 6.16 -8.32 -6.48
N ALA A 80 6.91 -7.90 -7.49
CA ALA A 80 6.50 -6.80 -8.35
C ALA A 80 5.20 -7.14 -9.06
N ASP A 81 5.08 -8.38 -9.48
CA ASP A 81 3.89 -8.88 -10.14
C ASP A 81 2.69 -8.83 -9.19
N LEU A 82 2.88 -9.30 -7.97
CA LEU A 82 1.82 -9.28 -6.97
C LEU A 82 1.39 -7.85 -6.65
N LEU A 83 2.34 -6.94 -6.60
CA LEU A 83 2.06 -5.54 -6.30
C LEU A 83 1.52 -4.76 -7.49
N GLY A 84 1.71 -5.27 -8.69
CA GLY A 84 1.28 -4.57 -9.88
C GLY A 84 2.17 -3.40 -10.25
N ILE A 85 3.45 -3.47 -9.90
CA ILE A 85 4.39 -2.41 -10.22
C ILE A 85 5.59 -2.98 -10.97
N ASN A 86 6.37 -2.08 -11.55
CA ASN A 86 7.56 -2.45 -12.30
C ASN A 86 8.63 -2.98 -11.33
N ARG A 87 9.37 -3.99 -11.79
CA ARG A 87 10.41 -4.58 -10.95
C ARG A 87 11.47 -3.58 -10.52
N ASN A 88 11.86 -2.68 -11.41
CA ASN A 88 12.85 -1.67 -11.06
C ASN A 88 12.32 -0.70 -10.01
N THR A 89 11.05 -0.37 -10.10
CA THR A 89 10.41 0.47 -9.11
C THR A 89 10.41 -0.22 -7.75
N LEU A 90 10.07 -1.49 -7.74
CA LEU A 90 10.07 -2.25 -6.50
C LEU A 90 11.47 -2.29 -5.88
N ARG A 91 12.48 -2.55 -6.70
CA ARG A 91 13.84 -2.62 -6.23
C ARG A 91 14.29 -1.34 -5.56
N LYS A 92 13.93 -0.22 -6.17
CA LYS A 92 14.23 1.07 -5.61
C LYS A 92 13.56 1.26 -4.26
N LYS A 93 12.29 0.90 -4.18
CA LYS A 93 11.53 1.05 -2.94
C LYS A 93 12.08 0.15 -1.84
N LEU A 94 12.48 -1.05 -2.18
CA LEU A 94 13.07 -1.94 -1.20
C LEU A 94 14.36 -1.34 -0.64
N GLN A 95 15.16 -0.72 -1.50
CA GLN A 95 16.38 -0.08 -1.06
C GLN A 95 16.07 1.10 -0.15
N GLU A 96 15.09 1.90 -0.53
CA GLU A 96 14.70 3.07 0.26
C GLU A 96 14.24 2.69 1.66
N HIS A 97 13.57 1.55 1.78
CA HIS A 97 13.05 1.11 3.07
C HIS A 97 13.98 0.15 3.80
N GLY A 98 15.12 -0.15 3.21
CA GLY A 98 16.08 -1.05 3.85
C GLY A 98 15.60 -2.50 3.93
N ILE A 99 14.84 -2.93 2.95
CA ILE A 99 14.33 -4.29 2.90
C ILE A 99 15.15 -5.11 1.92
N ASP A 100 15.60 -6.27 2.33
CA ASP A 100 16.38 -7.14 1.44
C ASP A 100 15.53 -7.97 0.50
#